data_deb112bd82b5c954914915edf969f1dd
#
_entry.id   deb112bd82b5c954914915edf969f1dd
#
_cell.length_a   1.000
_cell.length_b   1.000
_cell.length_c   1.000
_cell.angle_alpha   90.00
_cell.angle_beta   90.00
_cell.angle_gamma   90.00
#
_symmetry.space_group_name_H-M   'P 1'
#
loop_
_entity.id
_entity.type
_entity.pdbx_description
1 polymer ?
#
loop_
_entity_poly.entity_id
_entity_poly.type
_entity_poly.pdbx_seq_one_letter_code
_entity_poly.pdbx_strand_id
1 'polypeptide(L)'
;ANITISDEQDMLLDTGGGILKATKSFKEPFVVVNPDTLWSKAYASELSDLEDLYFQHKKACLLLVNKNLSFDSSFNGDFNLQDGIVSRDDNNDLIYTGLQILDNSVFLSIKDKIFSMNNIWNNLIANNFLIGIESNQKFYHLNTKEIHDKILNLNITD
;
A
#
# COMPACT_ATOMS: atom_id res chain seq x y z
N ALA A 1 -6.44 -1.39 22.27
CA ALA A 1 -6.02 -0.46 21.22
C ALA A 1 -6.90 0.79 21.28
N ASN A 2 -6.32 1.96 21.07
CA ASN A 2 -7.08 3.20 20.93
C ASN A 2 -7.46 3.35 19.45
N ILE A 3 -8.74 3.58 19.17
CA ILE A 3 -9.24 3.80 17.82
C ILE A 3 -9.62 5.26 17.69
N THR A 4 -9.12 5.91 16.64
CA THR A 4 -9.47 7.28 16.26
C THR A 4 -10.03 7.28 14.84
N ILE A 5 -11.15 7.96 14.63
CA ILE A 5 -11.78 8.11 13.32
C ILE A 5 -11.32 9.43 12.70
N SER A 6 -10.79 9.37 11.47
CA SER A 6 -10.52 10.55 10.65
C SER A 6 -11.72 10.76 9.72
N ASP A 7 -12.62 11.65 10.10
CA ASP A 7 -13.87 11.89 9.38
C ASP A 7 -13.64 12.78 8.14
N GLU A 8 -14.19 12.38 7.00
CA GLU A 8 -14.14 13.09 5.72
C GLU A 8 -15.53 13.47 5.17
N GLN A 9 -16.57 13.53 6.04
CA GLN A 9 -17.94 13.85 5.62
C GLN A 9 -18.05 15.18 4.88
N ASP A 10 -17.28 16.19 5.29
CA ASP A 10 -17.31 17.50 4.67
C ASP A 10 -16.59 17.57 3.31
N MET A 11 -15.59 16.70 3.10
CA MET A 11 -14.75 16.73 1.91
C MET A 11 -13.98 15.42 1.76
N LEU A 12 -14.19 14.70 0.67
CA LEU A 12 -13.37 13.54 0.29
C LEU A 12 -11.97 14.04 -0.14
N LEU A 13 -10.95 13.48 0.49
CA LEU A 13 -9.57 13.95 0.35
C LEU A 13 -8.72 13.12 -0.63
N ASP A 14 -9.31 12.06 -1.20
CA ASP A 14 -8.57 11.02 -1.93
C ASP A 14 -7.56 10.29 -1.01
N THR A 15 -6.90 9.26 -1.52
CA THR A 15 -6.08 8.35 -0.71
C THR A 15 -4.92 9.05 0.01
N GLY A 16 -4.21 9.93 -0.65
CA GLY A 16 -3.08 10.66 -0.07
C GLY A 16 -3.51 11.71 0.94
N GLY A 17 -4.54 12.49 0.61
CA GLY A 17 -5.08 13.52 1.51
C GLY A 17 -5.70 12.92 2.77
N GLY A 18 -6.39 11.79 2.65
CA GLY A 18 -6.95 11.05 3.79
C GLY A 18 -5.87 10.57 4.75
N ILE A 19 -4.80 9.95 4.22
CA ILE A 19 -3.66 9.50 5.03
C ILE A 19 -2.99 10.69 5.73
N LEU A 20 -2.69 11.76 5.01
CA LEU A 20 -2.08 12.96 5.60
C LEU A 20 -2.95 13.54 6.72
N LYS A 21 -4.27 13.64 6.52
CA LYS A 21 -5.19 14.13 7.56
C LYS A 21 -5.16 13.27 8.80
N ALA A 22 -5.22 11.95 8.64
CA ALA A 22 -5.25 10.99 9.74
C ALA A 22 -3.94 10.96 10.54
N THR A 23 -2.81 11.16 9.87
CA THR A 23 -1.46 10.98 10.45
C THR A 23 -0.72 12.28 10.74
N LYS A 24 -1.33 13.45 10.50
CA LYS A 24 -0.69 14.77 10.63
C LYS A 24 0.03 15.01 11.96
N SER A 25 -0.47 14.42 13.04
CA SER A 25 0.13 14.56 14.38
C SER A 25 1.18 13.49 14.70
N PHE A 26 1.37 12.51 13.83
CA PHE A 26 2.32 11.43 14.07
C PHE A 26 3.75 11.95 13.91
N LYS A 27 4.61 11.58 14.86
CA LYS A 27 6.04 11.92 14.84
C LYS A 27 6.91 10.75 14.40
N GLU A 28 6.37 9.55 14.55
CA GLU A 28 7.01 8.30 14.21
C GLU A 28 6.48 7.78 12.85
N PRO A 29 7.22 6.91 12.18
CA PRO A 29 6.70 6.21 11.01
C PRO A 29 5.46 5.40 11.36
N PHE A 30 4.64 5.16 10.37
CA PHE A 30 3.37 4.46 10.54
C PHE A 30 3.09 3.51 9.38
N VAL A 31 2.30 2.50 9.68
CA VAL A 31 1.79 1.54 8.70
C VAL A 31 0.46 2.04 8.16
N VAL A 32 0.29 1.97 6.86
CA VAL A 32 -1.01 2.16 6.19
C VAL A 32 -1.44 0.81 5.64
N VAL A 33 -2.68 0.45 5.92
CA VAL A 33 -3.29 -0.82 5.49
C VAL A 33 -4.62 -0.53 4.81
N ASN A 34 -4.81 -1.01 3.61
CA ASN A 34 -6.08 -0.92 2.91
C ASN A 34 -7.06 -1.98 3.46
N PRO A 35 -8.32 -1.61 3.71
CA PRO A 35 -9.30 -2.52 4.31
C PRO A 35 -9.91 -3.52 3.31
N ASP A 36 -9.70 -3.34 2.03
CA ASP A 36 -10.26 -4.13 0.93
C ASP A 36 -9.34 -5.26 0.45
N THR A 37 -8.20 -5.45 1.10
CA THR A 37 -7.35 -6.64 0.94
C THR A 37 -7.68 -7.65 2.03
N LEU A 38 -7.78 -8.92 1.68
CA LEU A 38 -7.97 -10.00 2.64
C LEU A 38 -6.62 -10.35 3.29
N TRP A 39 -6.40 -9.83 4.47
CA TRP A 39 -5.18 -10.05 5.24
C TRP A 39 -5.26 -11.36 6.03
N SER A 40 -4.24 -12.21 5.88
CA SER A 40 -4.05 -13.43 6.68
C SER A 40 -2.87 -13.29 7.64
N LYS A 41 -2.72 -14.25 8.54
CA LYS A 41 -1.56 -14.29 9.47
C LYS A 41 -0.21 -14.42 8.76
N ALA A 42 -0.20 -14.96 7.53
CA ALA A 42 1.00 -15.10 6.72
C ALA A 42 1.65 -13.74 6.39
N TYR A 43 0.85 -12.66 6.32
CA TYR A 43 1.39 -11.32 6.11
C TYR A 43 2.14 -10.74 7.31
N ALA A 44 2.04 -11.34 8.50
CA ALA A 44 2.72 -10.82 9.70
C ALA A 44 4.26 -10.84 9.56
N SER A 45 4.84 -11.88 8.94
CA SER A 45 6.27 -11.93 8.67
C SER A 45 6.70 -10.89 7.63
N GLU A 46 5.91 -10.72 6.57
CA GLU A 46 6.18 -9.73 5.52
C GLU A 46 6.08 -8.29 6.04
N LEU A 47 5.15 -8.02 7.00
CA LEU A 47 5.12 -6.74 7.68
C LEU A 47 6.39 -6.50 8.50
N SER A 48 6.90 -7.52 9.22
CA SER A 48 8.16 -7.40 9.95
C SER A 48 9.34 -7.14 9.03
N ASP A 49 9.41 -7.84 7.89
CA ASP A 49 10.46 -7.61 6.89
C ASP A 49 10.39 -6.19 6.31
N LEU A 50 9.16 -5.68 6.09
CA LEU A 50 8.93 -4.33 5.60
C LEU A 50 9.33 -3.27 6.65
N GLU A 51 9.07 -3.53 7.94
CA GLU A 51 9.53 -2.69 9.05
C GLU A 51 11.06 -2.64 9.12
N ASP A 52 11.73 -3.78 9.04
CA ASP A 52 13.19 -3.86 9.04
C ASP A 52 13.78 -3.08 7.86
N LEU A 53 13.21 -3.24 6.66
CA LEU A 53 13.61 -2.49 5.48
C LEU A 53 13.45 -0.98 5.67
N TYR A 54 12.32 -0.53 6.23
CA TYR A 54 12.09 0.88 6.53
C TYR A 54 13.13 1.41 7.52
N PHE A 55 13.35 0.72 8.64
CA PHE A 55 14.28 1.19 9.67
C PHE A 55 15.73 1.19 9.21
N GLN A 56 16.10 0.29 8.31
CA GLN A 56 17.42 0.26 7.69
C GLN A 56 17.66 1.43 6.74
N HIS A 57 16.68 1.78 5.90
CA HIS A 57 16.86 2.74 4.82
C HIS A 57 16.21 4.10 5.05
N LYS A 58 15.25 4.21 5.98
CA LYS A 58 14.46 5.41 6.24
C LYS A 58 13.79 5.97 4.97
N LYS A 59 13.29 5.06 4.14
CA LYS A 59 12.57 5.35 2.90
C LYS A 59 11.16 4.78 2.96
N ALA A 60 10.23 5.38 2.24
CA ALA A 60 8.88 4.82 2.08
C ALA A 60 8.95 3.41 1.48
N CYS A 61 8.22 2.46 2.08
CA CYS A 61 8.26 1.05 1.71
C CYS A 61 6.88 0.56 1.28
N LEU A 62 6.81 -0.21 0.19
CA LEU A 62 5.61 -0.89 -0.28
C LEU A 62 5.74 -2.41 -0.17
N LEU A 63 4.66 -3.07 0.22
CA LEU A 63 4.48 -4.49 -0.02
C LEU A 63 3.82 -4.67 -1.39
N LEU A 64 4.49 -5.37 -2.28
CA LEU A 64 4.05 -5.63 -3.64
C LEU A 64 3.80 -7.11 -3.83
N VAL A 65 2.98 -7.49 -4.81
CA VAL A 65 2.73 -8.89 -5.15
C VAL A 65 2.70 -9.06 -6.65
N ASN A 66 3.24 -10.18 -7.15
CA ASN A 66 3.17 -10.49 -8.57
C ASN A 66 1.71 -10.65 -9.02
N LYS A 67 1.33 -10.03 -10.14
CA LYS A 67 -0.03 -10.11 -10.68
C LYS A 67 -0.52 -11.53 -10.93
N ASN A 68 0.39 -12.50 -11.14
CA ASN A 68 0.05 -13.91 -11.29
C ASN A 68 -0.43 -14.57 -9.99
N LEU A 69 -0.19 -13.96 -8.83
CA LEU A 69 -0.70 -14.39 -7.53
C LEU A 69 -2.03 -13.73 -7.17
N SER A 70 -2.50 -12.77 -7.97
CA SER A 70 -3.82 -12.16 -7.77
C SER A 70 -4.93 -13.14 -8.10
N PHE A 71 -5.94 -13.21 -7.22
CA PHE A 71 -7.17 -13.96 -7.47
C PHE A 71 -7.99 -13.33 -8.61
N ASP A 72 -7.98 -12.01 -8.71
CA ASP A 72 -8.56 -11.28 -9.82
C ASP A 72 -7.51 -11.12 -10.93
N SER A 73 -7.64 -11.92 -11.98
CA SER A 73 -6.73 -11.90 -13.14
C SER A 73 -6.88 -10.66 -14.04
N SER A 74 -7.84 -9.79 -13.76
CA SER A 74 -8.04 -8.53 -14.51
C SER A 74 -7.09 -7.42 -14.07
N PHE A 75 -6.41 -7.60 -12.92
CA PHE A 75 -5.42 -6.63 -12.46
C PHE A 75 -4.23 -6.52 -13.42
N ASN A 76 -3.92 -5.30 -13.78
CA ASN A 76 -2.63 -4.94 -14.33
C ASN A 76 -1.66 -4.62 -13.18
N GLY A 77 -0.35 -4.74 -13.42
CA GLY A 77 0.64 -4.31 -12.44
C GLY A 77 0.63 -2.79 -12.26
N ASP A 78 0.96 -2.36 -11.06
CA ASP A 78 1.13 -0.95 -10.68
C ASP A 78 2.59 -0.51 -10.75
N PHE A 79 3.50 -1.46 -10.46
CA PHE A 79 4.92 -1.21 -10.25
C PHE A 79 5.80 -2.35 -10.77
N ASN A 80 7.09 -2.06 -10.87
CA ASN A 80 8.18 -3.01 -10.99
C ASN A 80 9.11 -2.89 -9.78
N LEU A 81 9.88 -3.95 -9.49
CA LEU A 81 10.84 -4.00 -8.39
C LEU A 81 12.16 -4.55 -8.91
N GLN A 82 13.25 -3.80 -8.72
CA GLN A 82 14.60 -4.24 -9.03
C GLN A 82 15.55 -3.86 -7.90
N ASP A 83 16.24 -4.83 -7.33
CA ASP A 83 17.18 -4.64 -6.20
C ASP A 83 16.55 -3.86 -5.03
N GLY A 84 15.28 -4.11 -4.75
CA GLY A 84 14.52 -3.44 -3.69
C GLY A 84 14.05 -2.01 -4.04
N ILE A 85 14.35 -1.50 -5.22
CA ILE A 85 13.92 -0.17 -5.69
C ILE A 85 12.65 -0.34 -6.50
N VAL A 86 11.62 0.43 -6.14
CA VAL A 86 10.33 0.45 -6.84
C VAL A 86 10.40 1.40 -8.02
N SER A 87 9.92 0.95 -9.16
CA SER A 87 9.78 1.75 -10.37
C SER A 87 8.42 1.54 -11.02
N ARG A 88 8.11 2.35 -12.02
CA ARG A 88 6.86 2.26 -12.80
C ARG A 88 7.14 2.60 -14.25
N ASP A 89 6.60 1.80 -15.16
CA ASP A 89 6.63 2.01 -16.61
C ASP A 89 5.32 1.54 -17.26
N ASP A 90 5.32 1.31 -18.57
CA ASP A 90 4.13 0.88 -19.31
C ASP A 90 3.80 -0.62 -19.10
N ASN A 91 4.75 -1.41 -18.59
CA ASN A 91 4.63 -2.86 -18.39
C ASN A 91 5.02 -3.25 -16.97
N ASN A 92 4.11 -3.06 -16.05
CA ASN A 92 4.33 -3.40 -14.65
C ASN A 92 3.86 -4.84 -14.36
N ASP A 93 4.59 -5.54 -13.49
CA ASP A 93 4.28 -6.92 -13.10
C ASP A 93 3.79 -7.07 -11.66
N LEU A 94 3.98 -6.04 -10.85
CA LEU A 94 3.65 -6.09 -9.42
C LEU A 94 2.47 -5.17 -9.09
N ILE A 95 1.56 -5.69 -8.26
CA ILE A 95 0.40 -4.97 -7.73
C ILE A 95 0.75 -4.45 -6.34
N TYR A 96 0.32 -3.24 -6.00
CA TYR A 96 0.36 -2.75 -4.63
C TYR A 96 -0.69 -3.46 -3.77
N THR A 97 -0.24 -4.13 -2.72
CA THR A 97 -1.14 -4.95 -1.88
C THR A 97 -2.07 -4.16 -0.98
N GLY A 98 -1.82 -2.86 -0.81
CA GLY A 98 -2.51 -2.03 0.19
C GLY A 98 -1.74 -1.89 1.50
N LEU A 99 -0.52 -2.44 1.62
CA LEU A 99 0.34 -2.31 2.80
C LEU A 99 1.57 -1.48 2.48
N GLN A 100 1.79 -0.40 3.25
CA GLN A 100 2.95 0.47 3.11
C GLN A 100 3.39 1.03 4.47
N ILE A 101 4.67 1.40 4.57
CA ILE A 101 5.22 2.12 5.71
C ILE A 101 5.71 3.48 5.24
N LEU A 102 5.26 4.51 5.93
CA LEU A 102 5.52 5.91 5.64
C LEU A 102 5.91 6.67 6.91
N ASP A 103 6.47 7.84 6.74
CA ASP A 103 6.48 8.92 7.71
C ASP A 103 5.96 10.22 7.07
N ASN A 104 5.66 11.22 7.88
CA ASN A 104 5.07 12.47 7.40
C ASN A 104 6.00 13.31 6.51
N SER A 105 7.28 12.99 6.39
CA SER A 105 8.22 13.71 5.53
C SER A 105 7.86 13.59 4.05
N VAL A 106 7.21 12.49 3.64
CA VAL A 106 6.80 12.27 2.25
C VAL A 106 5.76 13.28 1.76
N PHE A 107 5.05 13.95 2.69
CA PHE A 107 4.00 14.91 2.39
C PHE A 107 4.47 16.38 2.44
N LEU A 108 5.73 16.66 2.81
CA LEU A 108 6.20 18.04 3.04
C LEU A 108 6.12 18.97 1.79
N SER A 109 6.21 18.40 0.61
CA SER A 109 6.11 19.15 -0.65
C SER A 109 4.66 19.38 -1.13
N ILE A 110 3.69 18.72 -0.52
CA ILE A 110 2.30 18.77 -0.95
C ILE A 110 1.63 20.02 -0.43
N LYS A 111 0.98 20.75 -1.33
CA LYS A 111 0.20 21.97 -1.01
C LYS A 111 -1.30 21.72 -1.06
N ASP A 112 -1.72 20.75 -1.86
CA ASP A 112 -3.12 20.43 -2.08
C ASP A 112 -3.66 19.60 -0.92
N LYS A 113 -4.94 19.80 -0.60
CA LYS A 113 -5.63 19.00 0.42
C LYS A 113 -6.16 17.69 -0.16
N ILE A 114 -6.53 17.69 -1.44
CA ILE A 114 -7.10 16.54 -2.15
C ILE A 114 -6.05 16.04 -3.12
N PHE A 115 -5.51 14.86 -2.87
CA PHE A 115 -4.52 14.25 -3.76
C PHE A 115 -4.43 12.74 -3.56
N SER A 116 -4.10 12.04 -4.64
CA SER A 116 -3.88 10.60 -4.63
C SER A 116 -2.48 10.25 -4.11
N MET A 117 -2.34 9.09 -3.48
CA MET A 117 -1.01 8.51 -3.15
C MET A 117 -0.13 8.32 -4.39
N ASN A 118 -0.71 8.18 -5.58
CA ASN A 118 0.08 8.12 -6.81
C ASN A 118 0.99 9.35 -7.00
N ASN A 119 0.55 10.55 -6.57
CA ASN A 119 1.38 11.75 -6.64
C ASN A 119 2.63 11.63 -5.75
N ILE A 120 2.46 11.05 -4.56
CA ILE A 120 3.56 10.80 -3.63
C ILE A 120 4.51 9.75 -4.21
N TRP A 121 3.97 8.59 -4.61
CA TRP A 121 4.79 7.50 -5.15
C TRP A 121 5.58 7.93 -6.39
N ASN A 122 4.96 8.66 -7.33
CA ASN A 122 5.66 9.15 -8.53
C ASN A 122 6.83 10.09 -8.17
N ASN A 123 6.65 10.95 -7.17
CA ASN A 123 7.73 11.82 -6.68
C ASN A 123 8.85 11.00 -6.03
N LEU A 124 8.51 10.03 -5.19
CA LEU A 124 9.48 9.17 -4.53
C LEU A 124 10.24 8.29 -5.53
N ILE A 125 9.56 7.75 -6.55
CA ILE A 125 10.18 6.98 -7.63
C ILE A 125 11.19 7.84 -8.39
N ALA A 126 10.81 9.06 -8.78
CA ALA A 126 11.68 9.97 -9.51
C ALA A 126 12.98 10.30 -8.77
N ASN A 127 12.99 10.16 -7.45
CA ASN A 127 14.15 10.43 -6.58
C ASN A 127 14.80 9.16 -6.01
N ASN A 128 14.39 7.96 -6.41
CA ASN A 128 14.81 6.67 -5.84
C ASN A 128 14.59 6.55 -4.32
N PHE A 129 13.49 7.12 -3.83
CA PHE A 129 13.10 7.11 -2.43
C PHE A 129 11.92 6.18 -2.12
N LEU A 130 11.43 5.42 -3.11
CA LEU A 130 10.44 4.36 -2.92
C LEU A 130 11.11 3.00 -3.05
N ILE A 131 11.02 2.20 -1.99
CA ILE A 131 11.57 0.84 -1.94
C ILE A 131 10.47 -0.15 -1.60
N GLY A 132 10.72 -1.45 -1.73
CA GLY A 132 9.71 -2.44 -1.44
C GLY A 132 10.23 -3.85 -1.38
N ILE A 133 9.33 -4.75 -1.01
CA ILE A 133 9.53 -6.19 -1.08
C ILE A 133 8.39 -6.84 -1.83
N GLU A 134 8.64 -7.99 -2.45
CA GLU A 134 7.64 -8.79 -3.14
C GLU A 134 7.09 -9.87 -2.18
N SER A 135 5.76 -9.88 -2.04
CA SER A 135 5.02 -10.90 -1.31
C SER A 135 4.94 -12.20 -2.11
N ASN A 136 5.05 -13.33 -1.42
CA ASN A 136 4.80 -14.66 -1.98
C ASN A 136 3.39 -15.17 -1.68
N GLN A 137 2.52 -14.35 -1.06
CA GLN A 137 1.16 -14.74 -0.70
C GLN A 137 0.21 -14.60 -1.90
N LYS A 138 -0.83 -15.42 -1.92
CA LYS A 138 -1.96 -15.18 -2.82
C LYS A 138 -2.65 -13.88 -2.44
N PHE A 139 -2.93 -13.05 -3.42
CA PHE A 139 -3.52 -11.75 -3.22
C PHE A 139 -5.03 -11.77 -3.52
N TYR A 140 -5.82 -11.43 -2.52
CA TYR A 140 -7.28 -11.35 -2.60
C TYR A 140 -7.71 -9.91 -2.31
N HIS A 141 -8.20 -9.22 -3.35
CA HIS A 141 -8.67 -7.85 -3.24
C HIS A 141 -10.19 -7.81 -3.46
N LEU A 142 -10.91 -7.24 -2.49
CA LEU A 142 -12.38 -7.19 -2.45
C LEU A 142 -12.93 -5.98 -3.21
N ASN A 143 -12.52 -5.80 -4.45
CA ASN A 143 -12.82 -4.62 -5.27
C ASN A 143 -14.23 -4.61 -5.87
N THR A 144 -14.85 -5.78 -6.03
CA THR A 144 -16.20 -5.91 -6.59
C THR A 144 -17.03 -6.92 -5.80
N LYS A 145 -18.38 -6.78 -5.89
CA LYS A 145 -19.29 -7.75 -5.30
C LYS A 145 -19.08 -9.15 -5.86
N GLU A 146 -18.80 -9.25 -7.16
CA GLU A 146 -18.56 -10.54 -7.83
C GLU A 146 -17.32 -11.26 -7.26
N ILE A 147 -16.22 -10.54 -7.08
CA ILE A 147 -15.00 -11.08 -6.47
C ILE A 147 -15.25 -11.46 -5.02
N HIS A 148 -15.93 -10.61 -4.26
CA HIS A 148 -16.30 -10.91 -2.88
C HIS A 148 -17.12 -12.21 -2.78
N ASP A 149 -18.16 -12.38 -3.62
CA ASP A 149 -19.01 -13.57 -3.61
C ASP A 149 -18.24 -14.83 -4.03
N LYS A 150 -17.28 -14.70 -4.96
CA LYS A 150 -16.38 -15.81 -5.32
C LYS A 150 -15.46 -16.21 -4.16
N ILE A 151 -14.87 -15.22 -3.46
CA ILE A 151 -13.97 -15.45 -2.34
C ILE A 151 -14.70 -16.08 -1.16
N LEU A 152 -15.94 -15.67 -0.86
CA LEU A 152 -16.76 -16.30 0.20
C LEU A 152 -17.00 -17.80 -0.02
N ASN A 153 -17.03 -18.26 -1.27
CA ASN A 153 -17.18 -19.67 -1.61
C ASN A 153 -15.84 -20.45 -1.57
N LEU A 154 -14.73 -19.76 -1.35
CA LEU A 154 -13.44 -20.42 -1.12
C LEU A 154 -13.31 -20.75 0.37
N ASN A 155 -13.00 -22.00 0.70
CA ASN A 155 -12.58 -22.35 2.04
C ASN A 155 -11.15 -21.82 2.27
N ILE A 156 -11.01 -20.50 2.40
CA ILE A 156 -9.73 -19.89 2.77
C ILE A 156 -9.56 -20.13 4.27
N THR A 157 -8.70 -21.10 4.59
CA THR A 157 -8.26 -21.34 5.98
C THR A 157 -6.93 -20.64 6.19
N ASP A 158 -6.82 -19.89 7.28
CA ASP A 158 -5.55 -19.38 7.81
C ASP A 158 -4.64 -20.50 8.30
#